data_f5d31126eefcec6952f680ac9257990e
#
_entry.id   f5d31126eefcec6952f680ac9257990e
#
_cell.length_a   1.000
_cell.length_b   1.000
_cell.length_c   1.000
_cell.angle_alpha   90.00
_cell.angle_beta   90.00
_cell.angle_gamma   90.00
#
_symmetry.space_group_name_H-M   'P 1'
#
loop_
_entity.id
_entity.type
_entity.pdbx_description
1 polymer ?
#
loop_
_entity_poly.entity_id
_entity_poly.type
_entity_poly.pdbx_seq_one_letter_code
_entity_poly.pdbx_strand_id
1 'polypeptide(L)'
;MTLWTPLLFKTLAVSNINMTKSYHYQLLVFLLLIEVLRKNLGIYDIMKSMTTDFHHITVLLHETVDMLDIKPNGTYVDATLGGAGHSEYLLSKLGPAGHLYAFDQDQAAIDNAQIRLKDYIDKGQVTFIKDNFRNLASNLAAHGVTEIDGILYDLGVSSPQLDERERGFSYKKDAPLDMRMNRDQELSAYDVVNTYDYHDLVRIFFKYGEDKFSKQIARKIEQVRQLKPIETTTELAEIIKSAKPAKELKKKGHPAKQIFQAIRIEVNDELGAADDSIQQAIDLLAVDGRISVITFHSLEDRLTKQLFKEASTVEVPKGLPFIPDDMQPKLSLVNRKPILPSKEELEVNNRSHSAKLRVARKVRK
;
A
#
# COMPACT_ATOMS: atom_id res chain seq x y z
N MET A 1 -24.59 -7.97 42.28
CA MET A 1 -25.28 -6.67 42.09
C MET A 1 -25.73 -6.05 43.41
N THR A 2 -24.88 -5.95 44.45
CA THR A 2 -25.30 -5.46 45.79
C THR A 2 -24.14 -4.95 46.68
N LEU A 3 -23.10 -4.32 46.16
CA LEU A 3 -22.01 -3.79 47.02
C LEU A 3 -21.48 -2.38 46.61
N TRP A 4 -22.17 -1.66 45.72
CA TRP A 4 -21.70 -0.36 45.24
C TRP A 4 -22.50 0.86 45.67
N THR A 5 -23.68 0.67 46.28
CA THR A 5 -24.55 1.75 46.71
C THR A 5 -24.09 2.55 47.93
N PRO A 6 -23.33 2.01 48.90
CA PRO A 6 -22.94 2.80 50.08
C PRO A 6 -21.79 3.79 49.84
N LEU A 7 -20.93 3.55 48.82
CA LEU A 7 -19.75 4.42 48.56
C LEU A 7 -20.13 5.70 47.80
N LEU A 8 -21.06 5.60 46.85
CA LEU A 8 -21.56 6.76 46.11
C LEU A 8 -22.32 7.75 47.00
N PHE A 9 -23.14 7.23 47.96
CA PHE A 9 -23.87 8.09 48.88
C PHE A 9 -22.98 8.75 49.94
N LYS A 10 -21.87 8.14 50.36
CA LYS A 10 -20.91 8.79 51.28
C LYS A 10 -20.15 9.93 50.58
N THR A 11 -19.89 9.84 49.29
CA THR A 11 -19.20 10.92 48.53
C THR A 11 -20.14 12.10 48.25
N LEU A 12 -21.43 11.83 48.10
CA LEU A 12 -22.45 12.87 47.92
C LEU A 12 -22.87 13.57 49.22
N ALA A 13 -22.71 12.93 50.39
CA ALA A 13 -23.08 13.51 51.70
C ALA A 13 -22.05 14.53 52.26
N VAL A 14 -20.87 14.67 51.62
CA VAL A 14 -19.86 15.68 52.00
C VAL A 14 -20.09 17.00 51.27
N SER A 15 -21.09 17.13 50.38
CA SER A 15 -21.34 18.31 49.53
C SER A 15 -22.42 19.26 50.08
N ASN A 16 -22.51 19.48 51.38
CA ASN A 16 -23.21 20.68 51.95
C ASN A 16 -22.26 21.89 52.02
N ILE A 17 -21.42 22.06 51.01
CA ILE A 17 -20.64 23.29 50.79
C ILE A 17 -21.32 24.05 49.66
N ASN A 18 -21.77 25.27 49.98
CA ASN A 18 -22.44 26.22 49.11
C ASN A 18 -21.77 26.33 47.71
N MET A 19 -22.33 25.63 46.73
CA MET A 19 -21.81 25.60 45.36
C MET A 19 -22.38 26.71 44.45
N THR A 20 -22.45 27.92 44.94
CA THR A 20 -23.03 29.01 44.13
C THR A 20 -22.03 29.99 43.52
N LYS A 21 -20.72 29.69 43.52
CA LYS A 21 -19.75 30.62 42.86
C LYS A 21 -18.42 29.92 42.52
N SER A 22 -18.31 29.07 41.53
CA SER A 22 -17.14 29.03 40.68
C SER A 22 -17.23 27.93 39.61
N TYR A 23 -17.27 28.31 38.37
CA TYR A 23 -17.09 27.45 37.16
C TYR A 23 -15.86 26.55 37.28
N HIS A 24 -14.83 26.96 38.01
CA HIS A 24 -13.60 26.16 38.25
C HIS A 24 -13.86 24.91 39.07
N TYR A 25 -14.79 24.95 40.06
CA TYR A 25 -15.11 23.79 40.87
C TYR A 25 -15.93 22.76 40.10
N GLN A 26 -16.84 23.20 39.23
CA GLN A 26 -17.63 22.31 38.38
C GLN A 26 -16.72 21.62 37.32
N LEU A 27 -15.75 22.36 36.78
CA LEU A 27 -14.75 21.82 35.82
C LEU A 27 -13.83 20.79 36.51
N LEU A 28 -13.42 21.05 37.75
CA LEU A 28 -12.57 20.14 38.53
C LEU A 28 -13.32 18.84 38.91
N VAL A 29 -14.56 18.95 39.28
CA VAL A 29 -15.42 17.77 39.57
C VAL A 29 -15.70 16.98 38.30
N PHE A 30 -15.93 17.65 37.18
CA PHE A 30 -16.13 17.02 35.90
C PHE A 30 -14.84 16.31 35.40
N LEU A 31 -13.67 16.92 35.55
CA LEU A 31 -12.38 16.30 35.22
C LEU A 31 -12.05 15.12 36.14
N LEU A 32 -12.36 15.21 37.44
CA LEU A 32 -12.23 14.11 38.39
C LEU A 32 -13.21 12.97 38.08
N LEU A 33 -14.44 13.27 37.66
CA LEU A 33 -15.40 12.24 37.24
C LEU A 33 -14.95 11.54 35.96
N ILE A 34 -14.40 12.28 35.01
CA ILE A 34 -13.79 11.69 33.78
C ILE A 34 -12.60 10.80 34.15
N GLU A 35 -11.78 11.19 35.12
CA GLU A 35 -10.62 10.42 35.54
C GLU A 35 -10.99 9.14 36.32
N VAL A 36 -12.05 9.23 37.15
CA VAL A 36 -12.62 8.07 37.84
C VAL A 36 -13.34 7.13 36.85
N LEU A 37 -14.05 7.64 35.88
CA LEU A 37 -14.65 6.86 34.81
C LEU A 37 -13.58 6.22 33.88
N ARG A 38 -12.50 6.92 33.60
CA ARG A 38 -11.34 6.37 32.89
C ARG A 38 -10.70 5.18 33.60
N LYS A 39 -10.55 5.27 34.96
CA LYS A 39 -9.93 4.21 35.74
C LYS A 39 -10.86 3.00 35.98
N ASN A 40 -12.16 3.20 36.06
CA ASN A 40 -13.10 2.14 36.39
C ASN A 40 -13.76 1.43 35.20
N LEU A 41 -13.66 1.97 33.96
CA LEU A 41 -14.29 1.38 32.79
C LEU A 41 -13.34 0.59 31.90
N GLY A 42 -12.10 0.34 32.32
CA GLY A 42 -11.13 -0.40 31.48
C GLY A 42 -10.79 0.32 30.15
N ILE A 43 -11.22 1.58 29.98
CA ILE A 43 -10.96 2.38 28.79
C ILE A 43 -9.46 2.57 28.58
N TYR A 44 -8.67 2.55 29.65
CA TYR A 44 -7.20 2.59 29.57
C TYR A 44 -6.63 1.32 28.92
N ASP A 45 -7.20 0.16 29.22
CA ASP A 45 -6.80 -1.11 28.60
C ASP A 45 -7.35 -1.25 27.18
N ILE A 46 -8.54 -0.68 26.91
CA ILE A 46 -9.09 -0.61 25.54
C ILE A 46 -8.27 0.38 24.69
N MET A 47 -7.93 1.56 25.20
CA MET A 47 -7.03 2.49 24.49
C MET A 47 -5.60 1.93 24.37
N LYS A 48 -5.10 1.20 25.36
CA LYS A 48 -3.81 0.52 25.28
C LYS A 48 -3.82 -0.69 24.34
N SER A 49 -4.97 -1.36 24.17
CA SER A 49 -5.15 -2.40 23.14
C SER A 49 -5.36 -1.81 21.74
N MET A 50 -5.83 -0.56 21.64
CA MET A 50 -5.92 0.18 20.38
C MET A 50 -4.62 0.89 20.01
N THR A 51 -3.72 1.10 20.98
CA THR A 51 -2.32 1.47 20.75
C THR A 51 -1.42 0.24 20.88
N THR A 52 -1.74 -0.86 20.22
CA THR A 52 -0.66 -1.72 19.73
C THR A 52 0.07 -0.84 18.73
N ASP A 53 1.17 -0.28 19.19
CA ASP A 53 2.18 0.36 18.37
C ASP A 53 2.63 -0.67 17.33
N PHE A 54 1.85 -0.79 16.28
CA PHE A 54 2.24 -1.48 15.07
C PHE A 54 3.21 -0.50 14.40
N HIS A 55 4.47 -0.51 14.86
CA HIS A 55 5.55 0.15 14.15
C HIS A 55 5.65 -0.49 12.77
N HIS A 56 4.82 0.00 11.86
CA HIS A 56 4.97 -0.31 10.46
C HIS A 56 6.27 0.32 9.99
N ILE A 57 7.29 -0.52 9.86
CA ILE A 57 8.57 -0.09 9.30
C ILE A 57 8.38 -0.02 7.79
N THR A 58 8.44 1.20 7.25
CA THR A 58 8.34 1.46 5.81
C THR A 58 9.57 0.88 5.11
N VAL A 59 9.34 0.10 4.06
CA VAL A 59 10.40 -0.62 3.34
C VAL A 59 11.25 0.37 2.54
N LEU A 60 12.58 0.27 2.64
CA LEU A 60 13.53 1.11 1.88
C LEU A 60 13.21 2.61 2.01
N LEU A 61 12.79 3.06 3.21
CA LEU A 61 12.27 4.41 3.46
C LEU A 61 13.22 5.50 2.97
N HIS A 62 14.46 5.44 3.43
CA HIS A 62 15.45 6.46 3.13
C HIS A 62 15.92 6.38 1.70
N GLU A 63 16.23 5.18 1.22
CA GLU A 63 16.72 4.95 -0.13
C GLU A 63 15.70 5.43 -1.18
N THR A 64 14.41 5.20 -0.96
CA THR A 64 13.35 5.57 -1.92
C THR A 64 13.20 7.09 -2.03
N VAL A 65 13.17 7.78 -0.91
CA VAL A 65 12.93 9.24 -0.87
C VAL A 65 14.20 10.02 -1.17
N ASP A 66 15.36 9.63 -0.59
CA ASP A 66 16.63 10.34 -0.81
C ASP A 66 17.09 10.27 -2.26
N MET A 67 16.81 9.15 -2.94
CA MET A 67 17.12 9.00 -4.36
C MET A 67 16.27 9.89 -5.28
N LEU A 68 15.15 10.45 -4.80
CA LEU A 68 14.39 11.44 -5.55
C LEU A 68 15.12 12.79 -5.65
N ASP A 69 16.15 13.04 -4.82
CA ASP A 69 16.93 14.29 -4.83
C ASP A 69 16.02 15.52 -4.62
N ILE A 70 15.36 15.52 -3.48
CA ILE A 70 14.24 16.41 -3.18
C ILE A 70 14.64 17.89 -3.25
N LYS A 71 13.97 18.64 -4.13
CA LYS A 71 14.04 20.10 -4.19
C LYS A 71 13.05 20.68 -3.16
N PRO A 72 13.44 21.60 -2.28
CA PRO A 72 12.56 22.09 -1.22
C PRO A 72 11.21 22.66 -1.69
N ASN A 73 11.18 23.29 -2.85
CA ASN A 73 9.98 23.92 -3.41
C ASN A 73 9.35 23.10 -4.57
N GLY A 74 9.75 21.84 -4.71
CA GLY A 74 9.30 20.97 -5.79
C GLY A 74 7.91 20.39 -5.57
N THR A 75 7.34 19.88 -6.66
CA THR A 75 6.07 19.15 -6.69
C THR A 75 6.34 17.66 -6.80
N TYR A 76 5.85 16.90 -5.85
CA TYR A 76 6.10 15.47 -5.75
C TYR A 76 4.81 14.66 -5.73
N VAL A 77 4.92 13.37 -6.10
CA VAL A 77 3.82 12.42 -6.05
C VAL A 77 4.25 11.18 -5.26
N ASP A 78 3.39 10.77 -4.33
CA ASP A 78 3.37 9.41 -3.80
C ASP A 78 2.19 8.68 -4.45
N ALA A 79 2.48 7.75 -5.35
CA ALA A 79 1.46 7.01 -6.09
C ALA A 79 0.80 5.90 -5.26
N THR A 80 1.36 5.60 -4.08
CA THR A 80 1.01 4.45 -3.23
C THR A 80 1.08 4.83 -1.76
N LEU A 81 0.22 5.75 -1.34
CA LEU A 81 0.23 6.36 -0.01
C LEU A 81 0.31 5.35 1.15
N GLY A 82 -0.53 4.30 1.10
CA GLY A 82 -0.56 3.23 2.10
C GLY A 82 -0.53 3.73 3.54
N GLY A 83 0.52 3.37 4.29
CA GLY A 83 0.73 3.83 5.68
C GLY A 83 1.33 5.23 5.81
N ALA A 84 1.52 5.96 4.72
CA ALA A 84 2.06 7.31 4.62
C ALA A 84 3.50 7.52 5.15
N GLY A 85 4.28 6.44 5.31
CA GLY A 85 5.65 6.55 5.82
C GLY A 85 6.60 7.26 4.85
N HIS A 86 6.57 6.89 3.58
CA HIS A 86 7.32 7.57 2.52
C HIS A 86 6.87 9.02 2.38
N SER A 87 5.55 9.27 2.36
CA SER A 87 4.95 10.61 2.28
C SER A 87 5.41 11.51 3.41
N GLU A 88 5.39 11.04 4.67
CA GLU A 88 5.83 11.81 5.83
C GLU A 88 7.32 12.18 5.74
N TYR A 89 8.16 11.22 5.38
CA TYR A 89 9.59 11.46 5.23
C TYR A 89 9.90 12.42 4.07
N LEU A 90 9.18 12.31 2.94
CA LEU A 90 9.29 13.22 1.82
C LEU A 90 8.87 14.65 2.23
N LEU A 91 7.72 14.79 2.88
CA LEU A 91 7.22 16.09 3.36
C LEU A 91 8.18 16.74 4.36
N SER A 92 8.90 15.96 5.18
CA SER A 92 9.91 16.50 6.10
C SER A 92 11.10 17.16 5.41
N LYS A 93 11.32 16.88 4.12
CA LYS A 93 12.38 17.47 3.29
C LYS A 93 11.90 18.65 2.45
N LEU A 94 10.58 18.84 2.34
CA LEU A 94 10.01 19.97 1.60
C LEU A 94 10.06 21.26 2.40
N GLY A 95 10.33 22.34 1.69
CA GLY A 95 10.16 23.70 2.19
C GLY A 95 8.69 24.14 2.12
N PRO A 96 8.36 25.36 2.60
CA PRO A 96 6.99 25.85 2.69
C PRO A 96 6.23 25.93 1.35
N ALA A 97 6.92 26.05 0.23
CA ALA A 97 6.34 26.11 -1.11
C ALA A 97 6.34 24.75 -1.84
N GLY A 98 6.90 23.72 -1.22
CA GLY A 98 6.87 22.35 -1.78
C GLY A 98 5.51 21.68 -1.53
N HIS A 99 5.10 20.80 -2.45
CA HIS A 99 3.80 20.14 -2.38
C HIS A 99 3.86 18.66 -2.75
N LEU A 100 3.08 17.85 -2.05
CA LEU A 100 2.92 16.43 -2.28
C LEU A 100 1.48 16.10 -2.72
N TYR A 101 1.33 15.39 -3.83
CA TYR A 101 0.09 14.74 -4.23
C TYR A 101 0.18 13.25 -3.88
N ALA A 102 -0.71 12.77 -3.02
CA ALA A 102 -0.65 11.41 -2.50
C ALA A 102 -1.89 10.61 -2.92
N PHE A 103 -1.66 9.53 -3.66
CA PHE A 103 -2.70 8.68 -4.21
C PHE A 103 -2.91 7.42 -3.37
N ASP A 104 -4.14 7.05 -3.15
CA ASP A 104 -4.55 5.71 -2.78
C ASP A 104 -5.99 5.43 -3.23
N GLN A 105 -6.27 4.21 -3.63
CA GLN A 105 -7.64 3.77 -3.95
C GLN A 105 -8.38 3.25 -2.70
N ASP A 106 -7.66 2.99 -1.61
CA ASP A 106 -8.21 2.51 -0.35
C ASP A 106 -8.55 3.68 0.58
N GLN A 107 -9.84 3.88 0.89
CA GLN A 107 -10.28 4.95 1.78
C GLN A 107 -9.62 4.86 3.16
N ALA A 108 -9.40 3.64 3.67
CA ALA A 108 -8.77 3.46 4.98
C ALA A 108 -7.32 3.97 5.01
N ALA A 109 -6.58 3.86 3.90
CA ALA A 109 -5.24 4.45 3.77
C ALA A 109 -5.29 5.98 3.83
N ILE A 110 -6.24 6.60 3.12
CA ILE A 110 -6.45 8.06 3.13
C ILE A 110 -6.78 8.54 4.54
N ASP A 111 -7.74 7.88 5.23
CA ASP A 111 -8.17 8.27 6.57
C ASP A 111 -7.01 8.19 7.59
N ASN A 112 -6.21 7.14 7.54
CA ASN A 112 -5.02 7.00 8.38
C ASN A 112 -3.96 8.07 8.07
N ALA A 113 -3.74 8.35 6.79
CA ALA A 113 -2.76 9.35 6.37
C ALA A 113 -3.19 10.77 6.79
N GLN A 114 -4.48 11.08 6.77
CA GLN A 114 -4.99 12.37 7.27
C GLN A 114 -4.66 12.62 8.73
N ILE A 115 -4.70 11.56 9.56
CA ILE A 115 -4.31 11.65 10.97
C ILE A 115 -2.79 11.84 11.07
N ARG A 116 -2.02 11.04 10.37
CA ARG A 116 -0.55 11.02 10.44
C ARG A 116 0.08 12.31 9.90
N LEU A 117 -0.46 12.83 8.81
CA LEU A 117 0.10 13.99 8.11
C LEU A 117 -0.61 15.31 8.44
N LYS A 118 -1.34 15.36 9.56
CA LYS A 118 -2.16 16.51 9.96
C LYS A 118 -1.40 17.83 9.90
N ASP A 119 -0.17 17.89 10.42
CA ASP A 119 0.63 19.11 10.44
C ASP A 119 0.98 19.65 9.05
N TYR A 120 1.12 18.77 8.06
CA TYR A 120 1.37 19.11 6.65
C TYR A 120 0.08 19.51 5.93
N ILE A 121 -1.05 18.92 6.31
CA ILE A 121 -2.38 19.32 5.83
C ILE A 121 -2.68 20.75 6.27
N ASP A 122 -2.46 21.04 7.55
CA ASP A 122 -2.71 22.38 8.14
C ASP A 122 -1.81 23.46 7.48
N LYS A 123 -0.65 23.06 6.92
CA LYS A 123 0.25 23.94 6.15
C LYS A 123 -0.09 24.01 4.65
N GLY A 124 -1.06 23.23 4.17
CA GLY A 124 -1.41 23.16 2.75
C GLY A 124 -0.36 22.48 1.86
N GLN A 125 0.49 21.59 2.41
CA GLN A 125 1.61 20.96 1.71
C GLN A 125 1.28 19.59 1.12
N VAL A 126 0.08 19.04 1.36
CA VAL A 126 -0.34 17.73 0.86
C VAL A 126 -1.76 17.77 0.33
N THR A 127 -1.98 17.10 -0.79
CA THR A 127 -3.31 16.85 -1.39
C THR A 127 -3.49 15.34 -1.55
N PHE A 128 -4.54 14.79 -0.94
CA PHE A 128 -4.90 13.39 -1.12
C PHE A 128 -5.82 13.22 -2.32
N ILE A 129 -5.53 12.18 -3.13
CA ILE A 129 -6.33 11.83 -4.30
C ILE A 129 -6.80 10.38 -4.10
N LYS A 130 -8.11 10.21 -3.84
CA LYS A 130 -8.74 8.89 -3.75
C LYS A 130 -9.02 8.38 -5.14
N ASP A 131 -8.03 7.79 -5.77
CA ASP A 131 -8.17 7.16 -7.09
C ASP A 131 -7.06 6.13 -7.30
N ASN A 132 -7.22 5.30 -8.32
CA ASN A 132 -6.16 4.44 -8.79
C ASN A 132 -5.08 5.28 -9.48
N PHE A 133 -3.81 5.08 -9.13
CA PHE A 133 -2.69 5.78 -9.75
C PHE A 133 -2.63 5.61 -11.29
N ARG A 134 -3.35 4.65 -11.88
CA ARG A 134 -3.56 4.54 -13.32
C ARG A 134 -4.03 5.85 -13.96
N ASN A 135 -4.81 6.63 -13.22
CA ASN A 135 -5.35 7.91 -13.65
C ASN A 135 -4.45 9.11 -13.26
N LEU A 136 -3.13 8.89 -13.12
CA LEU A 136 -2.16 9.87 -12.64
C LEU A 136 -2.26 11.21 -13.37
N ALA A 137 -2.15 11.19 -14.70
CA ALA A 137 -2.09 12.42 -15.49
C ALA A 137 -3.40 13.23 -15.44
N SER A 138 -4.55 12.55 -15.52
CA SER A 138 -5.86 13.23 -15.47
C SER A 138 -6.13 13.84 -14.10
N ASN A 139 -5.79 13.14 -13.02
CA ASN A 139 -5.94 13.67 -11.67
C ASN A 139 -5.02 14.86 -11.40
N LEU A 140 -3.74 14.78 -11.78
CA LEU A 140 -2.82 15.90 -11.63
C LEU A 140 -3.27 17.11 -12.47
N ALA A 141 -3.72 16.90 -13.70
CA ALA A 141 -4.25 17.95 -14.56
C ALA A 141 -5.48 18.65 -13.95
N ALA A 142 -6.37 17.90 -13.29
CA ALA A 142 -7.52 18.46 -12.57
C ALA A 142 -7.12 19.39 -11.42
N HIS A 143 -5.91 19.20 -10.86
CA HIS A 143 -5.28 20.09 -9.86
C HIS A 143 -4.37 21.17 -10.47
N GLY A 144 -4.34 21.31 -11.80
CA GLY A 144 -3.50 22.28 -12.50
C GLY A 144 -2.02 21.92 -12.58
N VAL A 145 -1.67 20.66 -12.29
CA VAL A 145 -0.29 20.16 -12.32
C VAL A 145 -0.02 19.50 -13.67
N THR A 146 0.93 20.04 -14.39
CA THR A 146 1.35 19.55 -15.72
C THR A 146 2.77 18.99 -15.73
N GLU A 147 3.54 19.22 -14.67
CA GLU A 147 4.92 18.76 -14.52
C GLU A 147 5.20 18.49 -13.03
N ILE A 148 6.00 17.44 -12.72
CA ILE A 148 6.38 17.06 -11.36
C ILE A 148 7.90 16.90 -11.23
N ASP A 149 8.47 17.22 -10.06
CA ASP A 149 9.90 17.09 -9.77
C ASP A 149 10.29 15.66 -9.38
N GLY A 150 9.32 14.87 -8.92
CA GLY A 150 9.56 13.44 -8.65
C GLY A 150 8.32 12.68 -8.26
N ILE A 151 8.42 11.37 -8.39
CA ILE A 151 7.34 10.44 -8.04
C ILE A 151 7.92 9.17 -7.45
N LEU A 152 7.26 8.63 -6.44
CA LEU A 152 7.56 7.32 -5.88
C LEU A 152 6.39 6.36 -5.98
N TYR A 153 6.73 5.06 -6.07
CA TYR A 153 5.83 3.92 -6.04
C TYR A 153 6.34 2.90 -5.03
N ASP A 154 5.50 2.46 -4.11
CA ASP A 154 5.69 1.29 -3.25
C ASP A 154 4.65 0.24 -3.65
N LEU A 155 4.97 -0.53 -4.73
CA LEU A 155 4.02 -1.41 -5.38
C LEU A 155 3.63 -2.59 -4.47
N GLY A 156 2.45 -3.14 -4.71
CA GLY A 156 1.93 -4.31 -3.99
C GLY A 156 0.85 -3.96 -2.97
N VAL A 157 0.86 -4.62 -1.82
CA VAL A 157 -0.19 -4.51 -0.79
C VAL A 157 0.30 -3.78 0.44
N SER A 158 -0.54 -2.94 0.99
CA SER A 158 -0.28 -2.26 2.25
C SER A 158 -0.35 -3.23 3.43
N SER A 159 0.27 -2.84 4.55
CA SER A 159 0.23 -3.65 5.77
C SER A 159 -1.16 -3.86 6.32
N PRO A 160 -2.02 -2.84 6.42
CA PRO A 160 -3.41 -3.03 6.83
C PRO A 160 -4.15 -4.05 5.97
N GLN A 161 -3.98 -4.02 4.64
CA GLN A 161 -4.62 -4.99 3.73
C GLN A 161 -4.24 -6.44 4.04
N LEU A 162 -2.98 -6.70 4.46
CA LEU A 162 -2.53 -8.05 4.85
C LEU A 162 -2.95 -8.44 6.28
N ASP A 163 -3.02 -7.47 7.19
CA ASP A 163 -3.25 -7.70 8.61
C ASP A 163 -4.73 -7.76 8.97
N GLU A 164 -5.57 -6.99 8.27
CA GLU A 164 -7.02 -7.01 8.40
C GLU A 164 -7.58 -8.29 7.77
N ARG A 165 -8.11 -9.15 8.65
CA ARG A 165 -8.62 -10.46 8.24
C ARG A 165 -9.67 -10.36 7.13
N GLU A 166 -10.62 -9.44 7.28
CA GLU A 166 -11.78 -9.31 6.39
C GLU A 166 -11.45 -8.85 4.96
N ARG A 167 -10.22 -8.38 4.73
CA ARG A 167 -9.74 -7.98 3.40
C ARG A 167 -9.40 -9.16 2.49
N GLY A 168 -9.21 -10.37 3.03
CA GLY A 168 -9.01 -11.60 2.27
C GLY A 168 -7.67 -11.75 1.53
N PHE A 169 -6.68 -10.88 1.78
CA PHE A 169 -5.36 -10.97 1.13
C PHE A 169 -4.47 -12.10 1.66
N SER A 170 -4.75 -12.60 2.87
CA SER A 170 -3.91 -13.59 3.54
C SER A 170 -4.50 -14.99 3.47
N TYR A 171 -3.69 -15.96 3.06
CA TYR A 171 -4.00 -17.39 3.12
C TYR A 171 -3.75 -18.02 4.50
N LYS A 172 -3.32 -17.25 5.50
CA LYS A 172 -2.99 -17.74 6.84
C LYS A 172 -4.15 -17.68 7.82
N LYS A 173 -5.09 -16.79 7.60
CA LYS A 173 -6.25 -16.56 8.43
C LYS A 173 -7.48 -16.79 7.58
N ASP A 174 -8.48 -17.47 8.15
CA ASP A 174 -9.75 -17.67 7.47
C ASP A 174 -10.50 -16.35 7.29
N ALA A 175 -10.89 -16.05 6.06
CA ALA A 175 -11.49 -14.78 5.67
C ALA A 175 -12.31 -14.94 4.38
N PRO A 176 -13.26 -14.05 4.08
CA PRO A 176 -13.90 -14.00 2.77
C PRO A 176 -12.89 -13.84 1.64
N LEU A 177 -13.17 -14.40 0.47
CA LEU A 177 -12.36 -14.21 -0.74
C LEU A 177 -12.67 -12.85 -1.37
N ASP A 178 -12.11 -11.77 -0.83
CA ASP A 178 -12.31 -10.41 -1.33
C ASP A 178 -11.11 -9.93 -2.19
N MET A 179 -9.99 -9.64 -1.60
CA MET A 179 -8.74 -9.15 -2.21
C MET A 179 -8.87 -7.83 -2.98
N ARG A 180 -9.96 -7.09 -2.87
CA ARG A 180 -10.11 -5.78 -3.51
C ARG A 180 -9.35 -4.72 -2.74
N MET A 181 -8.49 -3.97 -3.40
CA MET A 181 -7.86 -2.78 -2.84
C MET A 181 -8.89 -1.65 -2.74
N ASN A 182 -9.60 -1.38 -3.83
CA ASN A 182 -10.78 -0.52 -3.83
C ASN A 182 -12.04 -1.37 -3.54
N ARG A 183 -12.67 -1.18 -2.39
CA ARG A 183 -13.87 -1.94 -1.99
C ARG A 183 -15.12 -1.59 -2.80
N ASP A 184 -15.08 -0.48 -3.54
CA ASP A 184 -16.22 -0.03 -4.36
C ASP A 184 -16.22 -0.72 -5.75
N GLN A 185 -15.14 -1.43 -6.15
CA GLN A 185 -15.11 -2.19 -7.40
C GLN A 185 -15.93 -3.48 -7.30
N GLU A 186 -16.44 -3.96 -8.44
CA GLU A 186 -17.28 -5.17 -8.49
C GLU A 186 -16.46 -6.46 -8.37
N LEU A 187 -15.39 -6.61 -9.17
CA LEU A 187 -14.60 -7.83 -9.26
C LEU A 187 -13.84 -8.11 -7.96
N SER A 188 -14.15 -9.24 -7.33
CA SER A 188 -13.50 -9.76 -6.13
C SER A 188 -12.76 -11.08 -6.38
N ALA A 189 -11.96 -11.54 -5.42
CA ALA A 189 -11.35 -12.87 -5.48
C ALA A 189 -12.40 -14.00 -5.51
N TYR A 190 -13.55 -13.81 -4.88
CA TYR A 190 -14.68 -14.73 -4.96
C TYR A 190 -15.15 -14.89 -6.40
N ASP A 191 -15.33 -13.80 -7.13
CA ASP A 191 -15.78 -13.82 -8.51
C ASP A 191 -14.76 -14.50 -9.41
N VAL A 192 -13.47 -14.16 -9.29
CA VAL A 192 -12.41 -14.82 -10.05
C VAL A 192 -12.40 -16.32 -9.83
N VAL A 193 -12.48 -16.78 -8.57
CA VAL A 193 -12.40 -18.21 -8.23
C VAL A 193 -13.66 -18.96 -8.65
N ASN A 194 -14.85 -18.36 -8.52
CA ASN A 194 -16.11 -19.05 -8.73
C ASN A 194 -16.72 -18.89 -10.13
N THR A 195 -16.37 -17.82 -10.87
CA THR A 195 -17.00 -17.51 -12.16
C THR A 195 -16.08 -17.63 -13.37
N TYR A 196 -14.77 -17.43 -13.22
CA TYR A 196 -13.84 -17.55 -14.34
C TYR A 196 -13.81 -18.99 -14.89
N ASP A 197 -13.72 -19.12 -16.19
CA ASP A 197 -13.60 -20.44 -16.79
C ASP A 197 -12.22 -21.09 -16.54
N TYR A 198 -12.09 -22.38 -16.89
CA TYR A 198 -10.84 -23.11 -16.71
C TYR A 198 -9.65 -22.44 -17.41
N HIS A 199 -9.84 -21.92 -18.62
CA HIS A 199 -8.76 -21.34 -19.43
C HIS A 199 -8.31 -20.01 -18.84
N ASP A 200 -9.24 -19.20 -18.35
CA ASP A 200 -8.92 -17.94 -17.67
C ASP A 200 -8.20 -18.19 -16.35
N LEU A 201 -8.64 -19.14 -15.53
CA LEU A 201 -7.91 -19.52 -14.32
C LEU A 201 -6.49 -20.01 -14.64
N VAL A 202 -6.31 -20.85 -15.66
CA VAL A 202 -4.97 -21.31 -16.09
C VAL A 202 -4.12 -20.13 -16.54
N ARG A 203 -4.70 -19.21 -17.34
CA ARG A 203 -4.03 -18.01 -17.84
C ARG A 203 -3.48 -17.17 -16.71
N ILE A 204 -4.32 -16.80 -15.72
CA ILE A 204 -3.89 -15.95 -14.62
C ILE A 204 -2.89 -16.65 -13.71
N PHE A 205 -3.08 -17.92 -13.38
CA PHE A 205 -2.16 -18.67 -12.52
C PHE A 205 -0.80 -18.89 -13.17
N PHE A 206 -0.75 -19.04 -14.47
CA PHE A 206 0.51 -19.15 -15.21
C PHE A 206 1.17 -17.77 -15.39
N LYS A 207 0.41 -16.75 -15.86
CA LYS A 207 0.92 -15.43 -16.17
C LYS A 207 1.34 -14.66 -14.92
N TYR A 208 0.49 -14.65 -13.87
CA TYR A 208 0.69 -13.83 -12.68
C TYR A 208 1.20 -14.62 -11.47
N GLY A 209 0.95 -15.92 -11.44
CA GLY A 209 1.48 -16.81 -10.40
C GLY A 209 2.83 -17.43 -10.75
N GLU A 210 3.17 -17.50 -12.04
CA GLU A 210 4.32 -18.26 -12.53
C GLU A 210 4.35 -19.70 -11.97
N ASP A 211 3.14 -20.28 -11.69
CA ASP A 211 3.00 -21.59 -11.06
C ASP A 211 2.89 -22.70 -12.11
N LYS A 212 3.81 -23.66 -12.06
CA LYS A 212 3.84 -24.78 -13.02
C LYS A 212 2.68 -25.77 -12.87
N PHE A 213 1.91 -25.70 -11.78
CA PHE A 213 0.73 -26.52 -11.54
C PHE A 213 -0.58 -25.79 -11.85
N SER A 214 -0.53 -24.68 -12.57
CA SER A 214 -1.69 -23.86 -12.94
C SER A 214 -2.87 -24.67 -13.47
N LYS A 215 -2.60 -25.64 -14.38
CA LYS A 215 -3.64 -26.51 -14.96
C LYS A 215 -4.29 -27.42 -13.93
N GLN A 216 -3.51 -28.04 -13.05
CA GLN A 216 -4.01 -28.94 -12.01
C GLN A 216 -4.83 -28.17 -10.97
N ILE A 217 -4.35 -27.00 -10.57
CA ILE A 217 -5.03 -26.14 -9.60
C ILE A 217 -6.35 -25.63 -10.17
N ALA A 218 -6.35 -25.10 -11.40
CA ALA A 218 -7.57 -24.64 -12.06
C ALA A 218 -8.63 -25.73 -12.18
N ARG A 219 -8.21 -26.93 -12.60
CA ARG A 219 -9.12 -28.11 -12.67
C ARG A 219 -9.68 -28.48 -11.30
N LYS A 220 -8.86 -28.42 -10.27
CA LYS A 220 -9.31 -28.74 -8.91
C LYS A 220 -10.31 -27.71 -8.37
N ILE A 221 -10.07 -26.42 -8.61
CA ILE A 221 -11.02 -25.34 -8.28
C ILE A 221 -12.35 -25.58 -9.01
N GLU A 222 -12.31 -25.83 -10.32
CA GLU A 222 -13.51 -26.08 -11.11
C GLU A 222 -14.33 -27.28 -10.58
N GLN A 223 -13.67 -28.38 -10.23
CA GLN A 223 -14.34 -29.55 -9.64
C GLN A 223 -15.00 -29.25 -8.30
N VAL A 224 -14.33 -28.50 -7.43
CA VAL A 224 -14.86 -28.20 -6.08
C VAL A 224 -16.03 -27.23 -6.16
N ARG A 225 -15.92 -26.16 -6.94
CA ARG A 225 -16.97 -25.13 -7.04
C ARG A 225 -18.26 -25.63 -7.70
N GLN A 226 -18.20 -26.73 -8.48
CA GLN A 226 -19.41 -27.39 -8.99
C GLN A 226 -20.27 -28.03 -7.89
N LEU A 227 -19.66 -28.37 -6.75
CA LEU A 227 -20.37 -28.95 -5.60
C LEU A 227 -20.85 -27.86 -4.62
N LYS A 228 -19.99 -26.89 -4.34
CA LYS A 228 -20.23 -25.75 -3.44
C LYS A 228 -19.31 -24.61 -3.82
N PRO A 229 -19.80 -23.34 -3.85
CA PRO A 229 -18.93 -22.17 -4.01
C PRO A 229 -17.78 -22.16 -2.99
N ILE A 230 -16.61 -21.71 -3.43
CA ILE A 230 -15.43 -21.53 -2.58
C ILE A 230 -15.54 -20.13 -1.96
N GLU A 231 -15.74 -20.06 -0.65
CA GLU A 231 -16.11 -18.81 0.02
C GLU A 231 -14.95 -18.17 0.77
N THR A 232 -13.99 -19.00 1.26
CA THR A 232 -12.95 -18.48 2.16
C THR A 232 -11.52 -18.70 1.66
N THR A 233 -10.63 -17.90 2.18
CA THR A 233 -9.19 -17.95 1.88
C THR A 233 -8.57 -19.30 2.28
N THR A 234 -9.00 -19.87 3.40
CA THR A 234 -8.48 -21.16 3.87
C THR A 234 -9.03 -22.32 3.03
N GLU A 235 -10.30 -22.30 2.63
CA GLU A 235 -10.84 -23.27 1.66
C GLU A 235 -10.02 -23.28 0.38
N LEU A 236 -9.80 -22.12 -0.22
CA LEU A 236 -8.99 -21.99 -1.43
C LEU A 236 -7.55 -22.47 -1.21
N ALA A 237 -6.92 -22.12 -0.10
CA ALA A 237 -5.56 -22.54 0.21
C ALA A 237 -5.44 -24.08 0.33
N GLU A 238 -6.41 -24.76 0.94
CA GLU A 238 -6.43 -26.22 1.03
C GLU A 238 -6.69 -26.89 -0.33
N ILE A 239 -7.55 -26.31 -1.17
CA ILE A 239 -7.77 -26.78 -2.54
C ILE A 239 -6.46 -26.70 -3.34
N ILE A 240 -5.73 -25.59 -3.26
CA ILE A 240 -4.44 -25.39 -3.93
C ILE A 240 -3.42 -26.43 -3.44
N LYS A 241 -3.32 -26.65 -2.12
CA LYS A 241 -2.43 -27.67 -1.54
C LYS A 241 -2.76 -29.07 -2.09
N SER A 242 -4.05 -29.43 -2.11
CA SER A 242 -4.49 -30.75 -2.59
C SER A 242 -4.19 -31.02 -4.07
N ALA A 243 -4.02 -29.95 -4.85
CA ALA A 243 -3.69 -30.04 -6.28
C ALA A 243 -2.19 -30.15 -6.56
N LYS A 244 -1.33 -29.96 -5.54
CA LYS A 244 0.13 -30.01 -5.70
C LYS A 244 0.71 -31.34 -5.19
N PRO A 245 1.77 -31.86 -5.84
CA PRO A 245 2.45 -33.05 -5.34
C PRO A 245 3.10 -32.84 -3.96
N ALA A 246 3.17 -33.89 -3.15
CA ALA A 246 3.75 -33.85 -1.80
C ALA A 246 5.19 -33.27 -1.77
N LYS A 247 5.98 -33.47 -2.83
CA LYS A 247 7.33 -32.90 -2.97
C LYS A 247 7.30 -31.35 -2.98
N GLU A 248 6.28 -30.75 -3.60
CA GLU A 248 6.15 -29.30 -3.65
C GLU A 248 5.73 -28.72 -2.29
N LEU A 249 4.92 -29.44 -1.53
CA LEU A 249 4.48 -29.01 -0.19
C LEU A 249 5.63 -28.96 0.84
N LYS A 250 6.74 -29.66 0.57
CA LYS A 250 7.94 -29.65 1.41
C LYS A 250 8.89 -28.48 1.12
N LYS A 251 8.64 -27.69 0.09
CA LYS A 251 9.48 -26.54 -0.25
C LYS A 251 9.28 -25.39 0.72
N LYS A 252 10.30 -24.53 0.83
CA LYS A 252 10.20 -23.29 1.61
C LYS A 252 9.11 -22.39 1.01
N GLY A 253 8.26 -21.85 1.86
CA GLY A 253 7.15 -20.98 1.49
C GLY A 253 5.80 -21.70 1.46
N HIS A 254 4.73 -20.92 1.49
CA HIS A 254 3.38 -21.48 1.49
C HIS A 254 2.95 -21.89 0.06
N PRO A 255 2.40 -23.09 -0.16
CA PRO A 255 2.03 -23.59 -1.50
C PRO A 255 1.03 -22.70 -2.25
N ALA A 256 0.16 -22.00 -1.54
CA ALA A 256 -0.84 -21.11 -2.13
C ALA A 256 -0.31 -19.71 -2.49
N LYS A 257 0.91 -19.32 -2.07
CA LYS A 257 1.43 -17.96 -2.22
C LYS A 257 1.31 -17.43 -3.66
N GLN A 258 1.75 -18.22 -4.64
CA GLN A 258 1.77 -17.80 -6.04
C GLN A 258 0.36 -17.63 -6.63
N ILE A 259 -0.57 -18.48 -6.23
CA ILE A 259 -1.96 -18.44 -6.71
C ILE A 259 -2.71 -17.25 -6.09
N PHE A 260 -2.51 -16.99 -4.79
CA PHE A 260 -3.06 -15.80 -4.13
C PHE A 260 -2.53 -14.51 -4.77
N GLN A 261 -1.22 -14.46 -5.08
CA GLN A 261 -0.64 -13.36 -5.85
C GLN A 261 -1.31 -13.22 -7.21
N ALA A 262 -1.53 -14.31 -7.93
CA ALA A 262 -2.15 -14.27 -9.26
C ALA A 262 -3.59 -13.75 -9.22
N ILE A 263 -4.39 -14.20 -8.25
CA ILE A 263 -5.77 -13.73 -8.07
C ILE A 263 -5.77 -12.25 -7.69
N ARG A 264 -4.91 -11.83 -6.77
CA ARG A 264 -4.78 -10.44 -6.34
C ARG A 264 -4.44 -9.50 -7.49
N ILE A 265 -3.45 -9.87 -8.32
CA ILE A 265 -3.07 -9.10 -9.50
C ILE A 265 -4.23 -9.00 -10.49
N GLU A 266 -4.98 -10.07 -10.71
CA GLU A 266 -6.14 -10.06 -11.61
C GLU A 266 -7.26 -9.18 -11.06
N VAL A 267 -7.63 -9.32 -9.77
CA VAL A 267 -8.69 -8.55 -9.11
C VAL A 267 -8.43 -7.05 -9.19
N ASN A 268 -7.18 -6.63 -9.00
CA ASN A 268 -6.82 -5.20 -8.90
C ASN A 268 -6.17 -4.65 -10.17
N ASP A 269 -5.95 -5.48 -11.20
CA ASP A 269 -5.19 -5.17 -12.42
C ASP A 269 -3.86 -4.43 -12.12
N GLU A 270 -3.12 -4.94 -11.11
CA GLU A 270 -1.96 -4.26 -10.53
C GLU A 270 -0.88 -3.94 -11.57
N LEU A 271 -0.60 -4.90 -12.46
CA LEU A 271 0.45 -4.73 -13.48
C LEU A 271 0.02 -3.78 -14.60
N GLY A 272 -1.26 -3.80 -15.01
CA GLY A 272 -1.79 -2.86 -15.98
C GLY A 272 -1.80 -1.44 -15.44
N ALA A 273 -2.26 -1.27 -14.19
CA ALA A 273 -2.24 0.03 -13.54
C ALA A 273 -0.80 0.59 -13.38
N ALA A 274 0.15 -0.26 -13.01
CA ALA A 274 1.56 0.16 -12.89
C ALA A 274 2.17 0.53 -14.24
N ASP A 275 1.87 -0.21 -15.30
CA ASP A 275 2.33 0.09 -16.66
C ASP A 275 1.82 1.46 -17.13
N ASP A 276 0.48 1.65 -17.09
CA ASP A 276 -0.17 2.90 -17.49
C ASP A 276 0.38 4.10 -16.71
N SER A 277 0.52 3.96 -15.39
CA SER A 277 0.96 5.05 -14.51
C SER A 277 2.43 5.41 -14.68
N ILE A 278 3.33 4.41 -14.75
CA ILE A 278 4.76 4.67 -14.91
C ILE A 278 5.04 5.36 -16.25
N GLN A 279 4.33 5.01 -17.32
CA GLN A 279 4.46 5.69 -18.60
C GLN A 279 4.02 7.17 -18.49
N GLN A 280 2.86 7.44 -17.87
CA GLN A 280 2.40 8.80 -17.60
C GLN A 280 3.39 9.57 -16.73
N ALA A 281 3.95 8.94 -15.68
CA ALA A 281 4.94 9.54 -14.81
C ALA A 281 6.20 9.97 -15.59
N ILE A 282 6.70 9.10 -16.47
CA ILE A 282 7.86 9.41 -17.32
C ILE A 282 7.61 10.67 -18.16
N ASP A 283 6.39 10.85 -18.68
CA ASP A 283 6.06 12.02 -19.47
C ASP A 283 5.88 13.28 -18.60
N LEU A 284 5.28 13.17 -17.42
CA LEU A 284 5.03 14.28 -16.49
C LEU A 284 6.28 14.77 -15.75
N LEU A 285 7.34 13.97 -15.65
CA LEU A 285 8.57 14.41 -14.97
C LEU A 285 9.20 15.63 -15.63
N ALA A 286 9.56 16.62 -14.84
CA ALA A 286 10.46 17.71 -15.19
C ALA A 286 11.84 17.17 -15.57
N VAL A 287 12.59 17.93 -16.34
CA VAL A 287 14.03 17.62 -16.57
C VAL A 287 14.74 17.61 -15.21
N ASP A 288 15.58 16.62 -15.00
CA ASP A 288 16.22 16.25 -13.73
C ASP A 288 15.29 15.69 -12.64
N GLY A 289 13.97 15.65 -12.87
CA GLY A 289 13.02 14.96 -12.00
C GLY A 289 13.28 13.45 -11.97
N ARG A 290 12.94 12.79 -10.85
CA ARG A 290 13.23 11.37 -10.63
C ARG A 290 12.00 10.55 -10.32
N ILE A 291 12.07 9.29 -10.75
CA ILE A 291 11.07 8.27 -10.44
C ILE A 291 11.73 7.14 -9.65
N SER A 292 11.17 6.82 -8.48
CA SER A 292 11.58 5.73 -7.59
C SER A 292 10.48 4.69 -7.52
N VAL A 293 10.81 3.41 -7.81
CA VAL A 293 9.83 2.32 -7.82
C VAL A 293 10.35 1.15 -6.98
N ILE A 294 9.64 0.84 -5.89
CA ILE A 294 9.84 -0.38 -5.09
C ILE A 294 8.92 -1.46 -5.64
N THR A 295 9.46 -2.67 -5.78
CA THR A 295 8.75 -3.86 -6.27
C THR A 295 8.98 -5.03 -5.32
N PHE A 296 7.99 -5.93 -5.15
CA PHE A 296 8.06 -7.06 -4.22
C PHE A 296 8.01 -8.43 -4.89
N HIS A 297 7.75 -8.49 -6.19
CA HIS A 297 7.80 -9.73 -6.96
C HIS A 297 8.40 -9.55 -8.37
N SER A 298 8.70 -10.70 -9.00
CA SER A 298 9.40 -10.77 -10.28
C SER A 298 8.70 -10.02 -11.43
N LEU A 299 7.37 -10.01 -11.44
CA LEU A 299 6.59 -9.39 -12.53
C LEU A 299 6.66 -7.86 -12.45
N GLU A 300 6.50 -7.27 -11.27
CA GLU A 300 6.66 -5.83 -11.05
C GLU A 300 8.09 -5.38 -11.40
N ASP A 301 9.12 -6.11 -10.92
CA ASP A 301 10.52 -5.78 -11.19
C ASP A 301 10.85 -5.87 -12.69
N ARG A 302 10.26 -6.87 -13.39
CA ARG A 302 10.42 -7.05 -14.85
C ARG A 302 9.76 -5.91 -15.61
N LEU A 303 8.53 -5.54 -15.26
CA LEU A 303 7.79 -4.44 -15.86
C LEU A 303 8.56 -3.11 -15.69
N THR A 304 8.89 -2.74 -14.46
CA THR A 304 9.63 -1.50 -14.17
C THR A 304 10.96 -1.45 -14.91
N LYS A 305 11.72 -2.56 -14.89
CA LYS A 305 13.00 -2.66 -15.62
C LYS A 305 12.82 -2.48 -17.12
N GLN A 306 11.75 -3.03 -17.68
CA GLN A 306 11.46 -2.92 -19.11
C GLN A 306 11.12 -1.49 -19.48
N LEU A 307 10.19 -0.85 -18.78
CA LEU A 307 9.79 0.55 -19.02
C LEU A 307 10.96 1.52 -18.90
N PHE A 308 11.77 1.37 -17.85
CA PHE A 308 12.97 2.20 -17.69
C PHE A 308 14.01 1.95 -18.77
N LYS A 309 14.19 0.71 -19.22
CA LYS A 309 15.09 0.37 -20.31
C LYS A 309 14.61 1.00 -21.62
N GLU A 310 13.34 0.86 -21.97
CA GLU A 310 12.75 1.42 -23.17
C GLU A 310 12.92 2.95 -23.21
N ALA A 311 12.59 3.63 -22.10
CA ALA A 311 12.73 5.08 -22.00
C ALA A 311 14.20 5.58 -21.90
N SER A 312 15.15 4.71 -21.55
CA SER A 312 16.58 5.05 -21.41
C SER A 312 17.46 4.54 -22.56
N THR A 313 16.88 3.84 -23.53
CA THR A 313 17.64 3.28 -24.66
C THR A 313 17.17 3.93 -25.96
N VAL A 314 18.12 4.26 -26.82
CA VAL A 314 17.81 4.74 -28.15
C VAL A 314 18.06 3.61 -29.14
N GLU A 315 17.04 3.27 -29.91
CA GLU A 315 17.17 2.38 -31.05
C GLU A 315 17.58 3.21 -32.27
N VAL A 316 18.90 3.30 -32.51
CA VAL A 316 19.43 4.01 -33.68
C VAL A 316 19.73 3.02 -34.80
N PRO A 317 19.27 3.27 -36.00
CA PRO A 317 19.74 2.52 -37.18
C PRO A 317 21.26 2.56 -37.29
N LYS A 318 21.88 1.42 -37.56
CA LYS A 318 23.34 1.34 -37.75
C LYS A 318 23.78 2.28 -38.88
N GLY A 319 24.73 3.15 -38.59
CA GLY A 319 25.31 4.06 -39.60
C GLY A 319 24.89 5.53 -39.49
N LEU A 320 24.06 5.92 -38.53
CA LEU A 320 23.78 7.35 -38.26
C LEU A 320 25.00 7.99 -37.59
N PRO A 321 25.54 9.10 -38.09
CA PRO A 321 26.74 9.77 -37.56
C PRO A 321 26.44 10.48 -36.23
N PHE A 322 25.19 10.79 -35.94
CA PHE A 322 24.71 11.35 -34.65
C PHE A 322 23.28 10.89 -34.40
N ILE A 323 22.89 10.89 -33.13
CA ILE A 323 21.53 10.57 -32.73
C ILE A 323 20.71 11.86 -32.80
N PRO A 324 19.63 11.92 -33.61
CA PRO A 324 18.75 13.08 -33.65
C PRO A 324 18.13 13.40 -32.26
N ASP A 325 17.83 14.67 -32.02
CA ASP A 325 17.33 15.10 -30.73
C ASP A 325 16.01 14.41 -30.36
N ASP A 326 15.12 14.18 -31.30
CA ASP A 326 13.85 13.47 -31.13
C ASP A 326 14.02 11.98 -30.79
N MET A 327 15.20 11.40 -31.08
CA MET A 327 15.56 10.01 -30.75
C MET A 327 16.39 9.88 -29.47
N GLN A 328 16.75 10.95 -28.79
CA GLN A 328 17.48 10.90 -27.51
C GLN A 328 16.64 10.25 -26.42
N PRO A 329 17.24 9.52 -25.47
CA PRO A 329 16.48 8.86 -24.42
C PRO A 329 15.77 9.88 -23.49
N LYS A 330 14.56 9.55 -23.04
CA LYS A 330 13.82 10.36 -22.07
C LYS A 330 14.40 10.24 -20.66
N LEU A 331 14.92 9.05 -20.32
CA LEU A 331 15.44 8.72 -18.98
C LEU A 331 16.92 8.34 -18.99
N SER A 332 17.57 8.55 -17.86
CA SER A 332 18.86 7.96 -17.49
C SER A 332 18.67 7.13 -16.22
N LEU A 333 19.20 5.90 -16.21
CA LEU A 333 19.14 5.04 -15.03
C LEU A 333 20.04 5.60 -13.93
N VAL A 334 19.52 5.90 -12.74
CA VAL A 334 20.29 6.30 -11.56
C VAL A 334 21.03 5.07 -11.01
N ASN A 335 20.35 3.91 -10.97
CA ASN A 335 20.94 2.64 -10.56
C ASN A 335 20.70 1.56 -11.63
N ARG A 336 21.78 0.91 -12.10
CA ARG A 336 21.68 -0.19 -13.09
C ARG A 336 21.19 -1.49 -12.45
N LYS A 337 21.63 -1.78 -11.22
CA LYS A 337 21.17 -2.91 -10.40
C LYS A 337 20.16 -2.38 -9.39
N PRO A 338 19.11 -3.16 -9.02
CA PRO A 338 18.19 -2.71 -7.99
C PRO A 338 18.93 -2.52 -6.66
N ILE A 339 18.53 -1.51 -5.90
CA ILE A 339 18.91 -1.36 -4.50
C ILE A 339 18.07 -2.36 -3.70
N LEU A 340 18.73 -3.08 -2.81
CA LEU A 340 18.11 -4.07 -1.93
C LEU A 340 18.11 -3.55 -0.49
N PRO A 341 17.18 -4.00 0.36
CA PRO A 341 17.18 -3.68 1.78
C PRO A 341 18.50 -4.05 2.45
N SER A 342 18.90 -3.25 3.43
CA SER A 342 20.09 -3.53 4.23
C SER A 342 19.93 -4.79 5.09
N LYS A 343 21.01 -5.32 5.62
CA LYS A 343 20.93 -6.49 6.52
C LYS A 343 20.15 -6.16 7.79
N GLU A 344 20.35 -4.96 8.31
CA GLU A 344 19.67 -4.42 9.48
C GLU A 344 18.17 -4.32 9.24
N GLU A 345 17.76 -3.84 8.08
CA GLU A 345 16.34 -3.79 7.70
C GLU A 345 15.73 -5.20 7.57
N LEU A 346 16.45 -6.13 6.94
CA LEU A 346 16.00 -7.52 6.79
C LEU A 346 15.78 -8.25 8.13
N GLU A 347 16.53 -7.88 9.18
CA GLU A 347 16.39 -8.47 10.51
C GLU A 347 15.12 -7.99 11.24
N VAL A 348 14.74 -6.71 11.04
CA VAL A 348 13.63 -6.10 11.76
C VAL A 348 12.34 -6.04 10.95
N ASN A 349 12.43 -6.02 9.59
CA ASN A 349 11.29 -5.89 8.68
C ASN A 349 11.16 -7.10 7.76
N ASN A 350 10.38 -8.08 8.16
CA ASN A 350 10.17 -9.31 7.36
C ASN A 350 9.53 -9.04 5.99
N ARG A 351 8.89 -7.88 5.78
CA ARG A 351 8.25 -7.50 4.51
C ARG A 351 9.25 -7.01 3.47
N SER A 352 10.43 -6.56 3.89
CA SER A 352 11.48 -6.05 2.99
C SER A 352 12.22 -7.14 2.20
N HIS A 353 12.13 -8.42 2.59
CA HIS A 353 12.92 -9.51 2.00
C HIS A 353 12.86 -9.65 0.48
N SER A 354 11.77 -9.24 -0.15
CA SER A 354 11.59 -9.33 -1.60
C SER A 354 11.73 -7.98 -2.30
N ALA A 355 11.92 -6.90 -1.54
CA ALA A 355 11.91 -5.54 -2.05
C ALA A 355 13.12 -5.26 -2.97
N LYS A 356 12.86 -4.51 -4.03
CA LYS A 356 13.85 -4.04 -4.98
C LYS A 356 13.50 -2.62 -5.41
N LEU A 357 14.41 -1.67 -5.20
CA LEU A 357 14.22 -0.30 -5.61
C LEU A 357 14.95 -0.02 -6.94
N ARG A 358 14.23 0.55 -7.90
CA ARG A 358 14.77 1.09 -9.13
C ARG A 358 14.49 2.58 -9.23
N VAL A 359 15.51 3.33 -9.68
CA VAL A 359 15.42 4.79 -9.81
C VAL A 359 15.94 5.21 -11.19
N ALA A 360 15.18 6.12 -11.81
CA ALA A 360 15.57 6.77 -13.04
C ALA A 360 15.38 8.28 -12.96
N ARG A 361 16.12 9.03 -13.76
CA ARG A 361 16.09 10.48 -13.85
C ARG A 361 15.67 10.90 -15.25
N LYS A 362 14.78 11.87 -15.36
CA LYS A 362 14.41 12.52 -16.62
C LYS A 362 15.59 13.34 -17.14
N VAL A 363 15.99 13.11 -18.37
CA VAL A 363 17.11 13.83 -18.99
C VAL A 363 16.65 14.75 -20.12
N ARG A 364 15.39 14.61 -20.53
CA ARG A 364 14.82 15.40 -21.63
C ARG A 364 13.29 15.47 -21.54
N LYS A 365 12.69 16.57 -22.05
CA LYS A 365 11.22 16.71 -22.26
C LYS A 365 10.70 15.81 -23.36
#